data_b5632a645fb40464d071bbc9aa17b7a9
#
_entry.id   b5632a645fb40464d071bbc9aa17b7a9
#
_cell.length_a   1.000
_cell.length_b   1.000
_cell.length_c   1.000
_cell.angle_alpha   90.00
_cell.angle_beta   90.00
_cell.angle_gamma   90.00
#
_symmetry.space_group_name_H-M   'P 1'
#
loop_
_entity.id
_entity.type
_entity.pdbx_description
1 polymer ?
#
loop_
_entity_poly.entity_id
_entity_poly.type
_entity_poly.pdbx_seq_one_letter_code
_entity_poly.pdbx_strand_id
1 'polypeptide(L)'
;MFINKNLKIGTLLVLLAAFMGFASCKKIDLTVQIPQLKGSWQWEESAVGGVVGIIHADTTQNLVLTFEDDNKINVAYNGEWLFQNETYTVTKSNNSLYGDYIITVPKKIQTKVAECLGHSEGSIVLSGYVNLYDFMSEAGPSTLVKKLGIIDKKGIEGVAGGDYHKSSVFAPIHELY
;
A
#
# COMPACT_ATOMS: atom_id res chain seq x y z
N MET A 1 24.76 -1.99 -66.70
CA MET A 1 24.62 -1.35 -65.40
C MET A 1 23.85 -2.31 -64.49
N PHE A 2 24.57 -3.16 -63.73
CA PHE A 2 23.96 -4.18 -62.88
C PHE A 2 23.69 -3.56 -61.52
N ILE A 3 22.46 -3.20 -61.27
CA ILE A 3 22.01 -2.69 -59.95
C ILE A 3 21.92 -3.91 -59.01
N ASN A 4 22.78 -3.91 -58.03
CA ASN A 4 22.98 -5.01 -57.07
C ASN A 4 21.71 -5.19 -56.19
N LYS A 5 20.83 -6.13 -56.58
CA LYS A 5 19.54 -6.40 -55.90
C LYS A 5 19.74 -6.84 -54.44
N ASN A 6 20.90 -7.41 -54.10
CA ASN A 6 21.20 -7.92 -52.76
C ASN A 6 21.41 -6.81 -51.74
N LEU A 7 21.82 -5.60 -52.16
CA LEU A 7 22.03 -4.48 -51.26
C LEU A 7 20.72 -3.93 -50.70
N LYS A 8 19.63 -3.99 -51.51
CA LYS A 8 18.31 -3.50 -51.10
C LYS A 8 17.62 -4.38 -50.05
N ILE A 9 17.84 -5.68 -50.12
CA ILE A 9 17.23 -6.62 -49.15
C ILE A 9 17.91 -6.53 -47.78
N GLY A 10 19.24 -6.36 -47.74
CA GLY A 10 19.97 -6.17 -46.50
C GLY A 10 19.58 -4.89 -45.75
N THR A 11 19.41 -3.80 -46.48
CA THR A 11 18.99 -2.50 -45.89
C THR A 11 17.57 -2.56 -45.35
N LEU A 12 16.66 -3.29 -46.01
CA LEU A 12 15.28 -3.44 -45.57
C LEU A 12 15.19 -4.31 -44.28
N LEU A 13 16.01 -5.37 -44.19
CA LEU A 13 16.08 -6.24 -43.01
C LEU A 13 16.62 -5.50 -41.77
N VAL A 14 17.64 -4.64 -41.95
CA VAL A 14 18.20 -3.84 -40.86
C VAL A 14 17.19 -2.79 -40.37
N LEU A 15 16.43 -2.16 -41.26
CA LEU A 15 15.36 -1.25 -40.88
C LEU A 15 14.23 -1.95 -40.14
N LEU A 16 13.83 -3.15 -40.55
CA LEU A 16 12.79 -3.93 -39.83
C LEU A 16 13.24 -4.33 -38.43
N ALA A 17 14.51 -4.74 -38.26
CA ALA A 17 15.08 -5.08 -36.96
C ALA A 17 15.17 -3.86 -36.02
N ALA A 18 15.45 -2.67 -36.55
CA ALA A 18 15.46 -1.42 -35.79
C ALA A 18 14.05 -1.04 -35.28
N PHE A 19 12.99 -1.29 -36.06
CA PHE A 19 11.62 -1.03 -35.64
C PHE A 19 11.11 -2.00 -34.58
N MET A 20 11.57 -3.24 -34.54
CA MET A 20 11.18 -4.21 -33.51
C MET A 20 11.87 -3.98 -32.16
N GLY A 21 12.99 -3.25 -32.13
CA GLY A 21 13.71 -2.90 -30.91
C GLY A 21 13.03 -1.82 -30.04
N PHE A 22 12.07 -1.09 -30.58
CA PHE A 22 11.38 -0.01 -29.84
C PHE A 22 10.01 -0.41 -29.28
N ALA A 23 9.57 -1.64 -29.46
CA ALA A 23 8.46 -2.18 -28.70
C ALA A 23 8.95 -2.53 -27.27
N SER A 24 9.57 -1.55 -26.59
CA SER A 24 9.68 -1.58 -25.13
C SER A 24 8.25 -1.58 -24.60
N CYS A 25 7.77 -2.76 -24.21
CA CYS A 25 6.59 -2.87 -23.38
C CYS A 25 6.85 -2.02 -22.13
N LYS A 26 6.47 -0.74 -22.16
CA LYS A 26 6.23 0.00 -20.93
C LYS A 26 5.21 -0.84 -20.20
N LYS A 27 5.65 -1.51 -19.13
CA LYS A 27 4.77 -2.08 -18.14
C LYS A 27 3.87 -0.93 -17.74
N ILE A 28 2.64 -0.91 -18.24
CA ILE A 28 1.63 0.04 -17.78
C ILE A 28 1.39 -0.41 -16.35
N ASP A 29 2.01 0.28 -15.44
CA ASP A 29 1.74 0.14 -14.01
C ASP A 29 0.34 0.72 -13.82
N LEU A 30 -0.66 -0.16 -13.91
CA LEU A 30 -2.05 0.18 -13.64
C LEU A 30 -2.19 0.34 -12.13
N THR A 31 -1.55 1.39 -11.60
CA THR A 31 -1.74 1.76 -10.21
C THR A 31 -3.17 2.24 -10.06
N VAL A 32 -3.98 1.45 -9.38
CA VAL A 32 -5.37 1.78 -9.11
C VAL A 32 -5.38 2.89 -8.08
N GLN A 33 -6.06 4.00 -8.37
CA GLN A 33 -6.34 5.01 -7.37
C GLN A 33 -7.61 4.62 -6.61
N ILE A 34 -7.55 4.67 -5.29
CA ILE A 34 -8.72 4.48 -4.42
C ILE A 34 -9.07 5.87 -3.85
N PRO A 35 -10.04 6.58 -4.42
CA PRO A 35 -10.38 7.94 -3.97
C PRO A 35 -10.74 8.00 -2.49
N GLN A 36 -11.34 6.95 -1.96
CA GLN A 36 -11.74 6.85 -0.56
C GLN A 36 -10.55 6.71 0.41
N LEU A 37 -9.36 6.36 -0.10
CA LEU A 37 -8.14 6.25 0.68
C LEU A 37 -7.50 7.62 0.94
N LYS A 38 -7.73 8.59 0.05
CA LYS A 38 -7.17 9.94 0.16
C LYS A 38 -7.54 10.59 1.49
N GLY A 39 -6.56 11.23 2.11
CA GLY A 39 -6.70 11.94 3.38
C GLY A 39 -5.77 11.41 4.46
N SER A 40 -5.93 11.94 5.66
CA SER A 40 -5.13 11.60 6.82
C SER A 40 -5.83 10.56 7.69
N TRP A 41 -5.08 9.57 8.12
CA TRP A 41 -5.55 8.42 8.89
C TRP A 41 -4.67 8.25 10.11
N GLN A 42 -5.27 8.25 11.28
CA GLN A 42 -4.58 8.02 12.54
C GLN A 42 -4.67 6.55 12.94
N TRP A 43 -3.53 5.98 13.31
CA TRP A 43 -3.48 4.63 13.85
C TRP A 43 -4.23 4.53 15.18
N GLU A 44 -5.04 3.49 15.33
CA GLU A 44 -5.78 3.18 16.54
C GLU A 44 -5.25 1.93 17.22
N GLU A 45 -5.08 0.86 16.45
CA GLU A 45 -4.65 -0.42 17.00
C GLU A 45 -3.99 -1.32 15.95
N SER A 46 -3.25 -2.30 16.40
CA SER A 46 -2.74 -3.39 15.59
C SER A 46 -2.88 -4.72 16.32
N ALA A 47 -3.37 -5.72 15.61
CA ALA A 47 -3.32 -7.11 16.06
C ALA A 47 -2.00 -7.74 15.62
N VAL A 48 -1.30 -8.39 16.56
CA VAL A 48 0.00 -9.02 16.32
C VAL A 48 -0.07 -10.48 16.74
N GLY A 49 -0.13 -11.37 15.76
CA GLY A 49 -0.04 -12.84 15.97
C GLY A 49 -1.29 -13.49 16.56
N GLY A 50 -1.47 -14.73 16.27
CA GLY A 50 -2.72 -15.52 16.35
C GLY A 50 -3.40 -15.70 17.69
N VAL A 51 -2.92 -15.25 18.79
CA VAL A 51 -3.64 -15.46 20.06
C VAL A 51 -3.56 -14.28 21.03
N VAL A 52 -2.64 -13.33 20.91
CA VAL A 52 -2.36 -12.58 22.14
C VAL A 52 -1.84 -11.17 21.94
N GLY A 53 -2.21 -10.41 21.00
CA GLY A 53 -1.66 -9.08 21.09
C GLY A 53 -2.45 -8.04 20.27
N ILE A 54 -3.34 -7.36 20.92
CA ILE A 54 -3.81 -6.07 20.40
C ILE A 54 -2.92 -5.00 21.03
N ILE A 55 -2.26 -4.22 20.16
CA ILE A 55 -1.51 -3.06 20.55
C ILE A 55 -2.40 -1.86 20.24
N HIS A 56 -2.79 -1.12 21.25
CA HIS A 56 -3.59 0.08 21.09
C HIS A 56 -2.69 1.33 21.04
N ALA A 57 -3.06 2.27 20.20
CA ALA A 57 -2.47 3.60 20.27
C ALA A 57 -2.75 4.22 21.65
N ASP A 58 -1.73 4.74 22.27
CA ASP A 58 -1.89 5.58 23.45
C ASP A 58 -1.64 7.06 23.11
N THR A 59 -1.80 7.92 24.08
CA THR A 59 -1.64 9.38 23.89
C THR A 59 -0.21 9.78 23.50
N THR A 60 0.76 8.88 23.64
CA THR A 60 2.17 9.11 23.33
C THR A 60 2.59 8.53 21.98
N GLN A 61 1.70 7.79 21.32
CA GLN A 61 1.98 7.09 20.07
C GLN A 61 1.02 7.54 18.96
N ASN A 62 1.21 8.75 18.48
CA ASN A 62 0.39 9.31 17.42
C ASN A 62 1.04 9.07 16.04
N LEU A 63 0.69 7.96 15.39
CA LEU A 63 1.10 7.64 14.02
C LEU A 63 0.00 8.08 13.05
N VAL A 64 0.39 8.91 12.08
CA VAL A 64 -0.50 9.41 11.04
C VAL A 64 0.02 9.05 9.66
N LEU A 65 -0.84 8.47 8.84
CA LEU A 65 -0.62 8.21 7.42
C LEU A 65 -1.47 9.19 6.62
N THR A 66 -0.85 9.97 5.74
CA THR A 66 -1.57 10.86 4.83
C THR A 66 -1.37 10.37 3.39
N PHE A 67 -2.47 9.94 2.78
CA PHE A 67 -2.48 9.51 1.37
C PHE A 67 -2.86 10.69 0.49
N GLU A 68 -1.93 11.07 -0.37
CA GLU A 68 -2.05 12.19 -1.30
C GLU A 68 -2.41 11.71 -2.71
N ASP A 69 -2.61 12.67 -3.61
CA ASP A 69 -2.72 12.40 -5.04
C ASP A 69 -1.42 11.77 -5.59
N ASP A 70 -1.49 11.19 -6.78
CA ASP A 70 -0.36 10.57 -7.47
C ASP A 70 0.33 9.44 -6.68
N ASN A 71 -0.43 8.74 -5.81
CA ASN A 71 0.07 7.65 -4.97
C ASN A 71 1.25 8.06 -4.09
N LYS A 72 1.15 9.24 -3.51
CA LYS A 72 2.09 9.73 -2.51
C LYS A 72 1.58 9.48 -1.11
N ILE A 73 2.49 9.10 -0.23
CA ILE A 73 2.20 8.91 1.19
C ILE A 73 3.17 9.73 2.03
N ASN A 74 2.61 10.41 3.02
CA ASN A 74 3.36 11.04 4.08
C ASN A 74 3.14 10.26 5.37
N VAL A 75 4.15 10.17 6.20
CA VAL A 75 4.09 9.48 7.49
C VAL A 75 4.59 10.43 8.56
N ALA A 76 3.79 10.68 9.56
CA ALA A 76 4.16 11.45 10.74
C ALA A 76 4.01 10.61 12.01
N TYR A 77 4.87 10.87 12.99
CA TYR A 77 4.81 10.27 14.31
C TYR A 77 5.01 11.34 15.36
N ASN A 78 4.06 11.44 16.28
CA ASN A 78 4.04 12.45 17.33
C ASN A 78 4.19 13.90 16.81
N GLY A 79 3.59 14.19 15.65
CA GLY A 79 3.63 15.50 15.01
C GLY A 79 4.88 15.76 14.18
N GLU A 80 5.86 14.87 14.16
CA GLU A 80 7.07 14.99 13.34
C GLU A 80 6.98 14.15 12.07
N TRP A 81 7.41 14.72 10.93
CA TRP A 81 7.45 14.02 9.67
C TRP A 81 8.57 12.98 9.66
N LEU A 82 8.23 11.71 9.56
CA LEU A 82 9.19 10.63 9.33
C LEU A 82 9.52 10.48 7.85
N PHE A 83 8.49 10.59 7.00
CA PHE A 83 8.61 10.47 5.55
C PHE A 83 7.63 11.42 4.87
N GLN A 84 8.06 12.02 3.76
CA GLN A 84 7.23 12.89 2.94
C GLN A 84 7.36 12.52 1.46
N ASN A 85 6.25 12.61 0.72
CA ASN A 85 6.18 12.36 -0.71
C ASN A 85 6.70 10.98 -1.16
N GLU A 86 6.67 9.99 -0.31
CA GLU A 86 7.05 8.64 -0.66
C GLU A 86 6.00 8.00 -1.58
N THR A 87 6.46 7.18 -2.51
CA THR A 87 5.54 6.53 -3.45
C THR A 87 5.06 5.20 -2.87
N TYR A 88 3.76 4.99 -2.88
CA TYR A 88 3.15 3.69 -2.64
C TYR A 88 2.50 3.17 -3.92
N THR A 89 2.20 1.88 -3.96
CA THR A 89 1.45 1.28 -5.07
C THR A 89 0.17 0.66 -4.56
N VAL A 90 -0.87 0.69 -5.39
CA VAL A 90 -2.14 0.01 -5.13
C VAL A 90 -2.45 -0.88 -6.30
N THR A 91 -2.77 -2.13 -6.03
CA THR A 91 -3.20 -3.10 -7.03
C THR A 91 -4.51 -3.73 -6.60
N LYS A 92 -5.32 -4.17 -7.56
CA LYS A 92 -6.55 -4.90 -7.25
C LYS A 92 -6.19 -6.27 -6.67
N SER A 93 -6.84 -6.65 -5.58
CA SER A 93 -6.69 -7.97 -5.00
C SER A 93 -7.43 -9.02 -5.82
N ASN A 94 -6.86 -10.20 -5.93
CA ASN A 94 -7.54 -11.39 -6.47
C ASN A 94 -8.23 -12.19 -5.35
N ASN A 95 -8.06 -11.78 -4.09
CA ASN A 95 -8.61 -12.45 -2.93
C ASN A 95 -9.49 -11.49 -2.13
N SER A 96 -10.79 -11.50 -2.43
CA SER A 96 -11.79 -10.64 -1.79
C SER A 96 -12.05 -10.95 -0.31
N LEU A 97 -11.57 -12.09 0.20
CA LEU A 97 -11.76 -12.45 1.61
C LEU A 97 -11.03 -11.48 2.56
N TYR A 98 -9.96 -10.86 2.10
CA TYR A 98 -9.10 -10.00 2.92
C TYR A 98 -9.18 -8.52 2.54
N GLY A 99 -9.66 -8.21 1.35
CA GLY A 99 -9.82 -6.86 0.84
C GLY A 99 -9.76 -6.78 -0.67
N ASP A 100 -10.34 -5.72 -1.20
CA ASP A 100 -10.43 -5.52 -2.66
C ASP A 100 -9.12 -5.03 -3.28
N TYR A 101 -8.22 -4.49 -2.47
CA TYR A 101 -6.98 -3.88 -2.92
C TYR A 101 -5.80 -4.31 -2.07
N ILE A 102 -4.62 -4.23 -2.68
CA ILE A 102 -3.33 -4.42 -2.02
C ILE A 102 -2.58 -3.10 -2.10
N ILE A 103 -2.22 -2.53 -0.95
CA ILE A 103 -1.29 -1.42 -0.84
C ILE A 103 0.12 -1.97 -0.60
N THR A 104 1.12 -1.35 -1.18
CA THR A 104 2.53 -1.66 -0.93
C THR A 104 3.29 -0.37 -0.68
N VAL A 105 3.85 -0.23 0.51
CA VAL A 105 4.73 0.88 0.89
C VAL A 105 6.19 0.43 0.95
N PRO A 106 7.17 1.35 0.81
CA PRO A 106 8.58 1.02 0.93
C PRO A 106 8.94 0.37 2.27
N LYS A 107 9.83 -0.62 2.23
CA LYS A 107 10.31 -1.33 3.42
C LYS A 107 10.83 -0.41 4.52
N LYS A 108 11.53 0.68 4.15
CA LYS A 108 12.05 1.68 5.09
C LYS A 108 10.96 2.32 5.95
N ILE A 109 9.75 2.52 5.39
CA ILE A 109 8.61 3.06 6.13
C ILE A 109 8.15 2.06 7.19
N GLN A 110 7.97 0.79 6.79
CA GLN A 110 7.54 -0.26 7.71
C GLN A 110 8.51 -0.41 8.89
N THR A 111 9.81 -0.50 8.60
CA THR A 111 10.86 -0.62 9.62
C THR A 111 10.85 0.56 10.58
N LYS A 112 10.80 1.80 10.05
CA LYS A 112 10.85 2.99 10.89
C LYS A 112 9.64 3.14 11.79
N VAL A 113 8.46 2.83 11.27
CA VAL A 113 7.23 2.84 12.07
C VAL A 113 7.30 1.80 13.19
N ALA A 114 7.75 0.58 12.90
CA ALA A 114 7.93 -0.44 13.92
C ALA A 114 8.89 0.02 15.04
N GLU A 115 10.02 0.64 14.67
CA GLU A 115 10.96 1.22 15.65
C GLU A 115 10.30 2.28 16.54
N CYS A 116 9.56 3.23 15.94
CA CYS A 116 8.89 4.31 16.68
C CYS A 116 7.86 3.79 17.68
N LEU A 117 7.21 2.66 17.36
CA LEU A 117 6.24 2.01 18.23
C LEU A 117 6.87 1.01 19.21
N GLY A 118 8.20 0.90 19.24
CA GLY A 118 8.91 -0.01 20.14
C GLY A 118 8.75 -1.49 19.79
N HIS A 119 8.38 -1.78 18.53
CA HIS A 119 8.16 -3.15 18.07
C HIS A 119 9.29 -3.63 17.17
N SER A 120 9.51 -4.96 17.18
CA SER A 120 10.43 -5.58 16.22
C SER A 120 9.90 -5.43 14.79
N GLU A 121 10.82 -5.43 13.82
CA GLU A 121 10.50 -5.35 12.40
C GLU A 121 9.42 -6.38 12.01
N GLY A 122 8.39 -5.90 11.30
CA GLY A 122 7.25 -6.73 10.89
C GLY A 122 6.19 -6.99 11.97
N SER A 123 6.31 -6.37 13.15
CA SER A 123 5.26 -6.43 14.19
C SER A 123 4.06 -5.55 13.85
N ILE A 124 4.29 -4.46 13.12
CA ILE A 124 3.26 -3.54 12.62
C ILE A 124 3.22 -3.65 11.10
N VAL A 125 2.01 -3.76 10.55
CA VAL A 125 1.81 -3.90 9.11
C VAL A 125 1.27 -2.62 8.53
N LEU A 126 2.04 -2.05 7.61
CA LEU A 126 1.64 -0.89 6.79
C LEU A 126 1.48 -1.24 5.31
N SER A 127 1.79 -2.49 4.92
CA SER A 127 1.63 -2.98 3.56
C SER A 127 0.83 -4.27 3.57
N GLY A 128 -0.20 -4.35 2.73
CA GLY A 128 -1.03 -5.53 2.67
C GLY A 128 -2.37 -5.29 2.02
N TYR A 129 -3.34 -6.12 2.35
CA TYR A 129 -4.71 -5.97 1.88
C TYR A 129 -5.39 -4.80 2.58
N VAL A 130 -6.05 -3.96 1.79
CA VAL A 130 -6.72 -2.75 2.28
C VAL A 130 -8.21 -2.98 2.31
N ASN A 131 -8.81 -2.75 3.47
CA ASN A 131 -10.24 -2.66 3.66
C ASN A 131 -10.62 -1.26 4.11
N LEU A 132 -11.56 -0.65 3.38
CA LEU A 132 -12.25 0.57 3.81
C LEU A 132 -13.66 0.16 4.21
N TYR A 133 -13.99 0.27 5.46
CA TYR A 133 -15.29 -0.17 5.98
C TYR A 133 -15.89 0.90 6.89
N ASP A 134 -17.23 0.91 6.90
CA ASP A 134 -17.99 1.73 7.82
C ASP A 134 -18.18 0.95 9.12
N PHE A 135 -17.81 1.54 10.22
CA PHE A 135 -17.91 0.95 11.55
C PHE A 135 -18.86 1.78 12.42
N MET A 136 -19.69 1.09 13.20
CA MET A 136 -20.55 1.78 14.17
C MET A 136 -19.69 2.26 15.34
N SER A 137 -19.69 3.57 15.58
CA SER A 137 -18.97 4.11 16.72
C SER A 137 -19.67 3.74 18.04
N GLU A 138 -18.91 3.74 19.15
CA GLU A 138 -19.45 3.53 20.49
C GLU A 138 -20.50 4.58 20.89
N ALA A 139 -20.55 5.71 20.18
CA ALA A 139 -21.55 6.78 20.41
C ALA A 139 -22.98 6.39 20.03
N GLY A 140 -23.19 5.23 19.40
CA GLY A 140 -24.52 4.69 19.11
C GLY A 140 -24.75 4.29 17.65
N PRO A 141 -25.88 3.66 17.36
CA PRO A 141 -26.17 3.02 16.07
C PRO A 141 -26.36 4.00 14.90
N SER A 142 -26.40 5.30 15.15
CA SER A 142 -26.59 6.32 14.10
C SER A 142 -25.28 6.93 13.60
N THR A 143 -24.14 6.58 14.20
CA THR A 143 -22.85 7.16 13.86
C THR A 143 -21.97 6.13 13.18
N LEU A 144 -21.90 6.18 11.86
CA LEU A 144 -20.97 5.36 11.07
C LEU A 144 -19.64 6.09 10.96
N VAL A 145 -18.56 5.43 11.34
CA VAL A 145 -17.18 5.93 11.21
C VAL A 145 -16.45 5.07 10.20
N LYS A 146 -15.87 5.72 9.21
CA LYS A 146 -15.04 5.04 8.22
C LYS A 146 -13.72 4.60 8.86
N LYS A 147 -13.31 3.37 8.61
CA LYS A 147 -12.05 2.82 9.10
C LYS A 147 -11.21 2.32 7.93
N LEU A 148 -9.90 2.42 8.07
CA LEU A 148 -8.92 1.84 7.16
C LEU A 148 -8.27 0.65 7.86
N GLY A 149 -8.50 -0.55 7.35
CA GLY A 149 -7.81 -1.76 7.79
C GLY A 149 -6.71 -2.15 6.80
N ILE A 150 -5.53 -2.47 7.30
CA ILE A 150 -4.42 -3.00 6.51
C ILE A 150 -4.01 -4.34 7.11
N ILE A 151 -4.11 -5.43 6.33
CA ILE A 151 -3.79 -6.79 6.73
C ILE A 151 -2.56 -7.27 5.97
N ASP A 152 -1.57 -7.82 6.68
CA ASP A 152 -0.31 -8.27 6.06
C ASP A 152 -0.55 -9.38 5.02
N LYS A 153 -0.17 -9.10 3.80
CA LYS A 153 -0.23 -10.06 2.70
C LYS A 153 0.61 -11.31 2.97
N LYS A 154 1.81 -11.14 3.52
CA LYS A 154 2.72 -12.27 3.80
C LYS A 154 2.20 -13.19 4.89
N GLY A 155 1.54 -12.64 5.90
CA GLY A 155 0.90 -13.42 6.95
C GLY A 155 -0.20 -14.32 6.42
N ILE A 156 -0.88 -13.89 5.36
CA ILE A 156 -1.99 -14.63 4.73
C ILE A 156 -1.48 -15.68 3.73
N GLU A 157 -0.47 -15.36 2.93
CA GLU A 157 0.05 -16.25 1.88
C GLU A 157 1.04 -17.31 2.40
N GLY A 158 1.66 -17.08 3.55
CA GLY A 158 2.77 -17.91 4.08
C GLY A 158 2.40 -19.02 5.04
N VAL A 159 1.13 -19.15 5.45
CA VAL A 159 0.76 -20.05 6.53
C VAL A 159 -0.26 -21.10 6.08
N ALA A 160 0.25 -22.20 5.56
CA ALA A 160 -0.50 -23.45 5.59
C ALA A 160 -0.51 -23.96 7.05
N GLY A 161 -1.47 -23.50 7.87
CA GLY A 161 -1.76 -24.15 9.15
C GLY A 161 -1.64 -23.35 10.46
N GLY A 162 -1.64 -22.01 10.42
CA GLY A 162 -1.70 -21.23 11.65
C GLY A 162 -2.05 -19.76 11.39
N ASP A 163 -3.13 -19.32 11.99
CA ASP A 163 -3.77 -18.02 11.74
C ASP A 163 -3.01 -16.83 12.36
N TYR A 164 -1.83 -16.53 11.87
CA TYR A 164 -1.09 -15.35 12.32
C TYR A 164 -1.32 -14.18 11.37
N HIS A 165 -2.47 -13.55 11.47
CA HIS A 165 -2.75 -12.32 10.74
C HIS A 165 -2.20 -11.13 11.54
N LYS A 166 -1.44 -10.27 10.85
CA LYS A 166 -1.11 -8.94 11.35
C LYS A 166 -2.05 -7.96 10.67
N SER A 167 -2.80 -7.22 11.46
CA SER A 167 -3.70 -6.19 10.96
C SER A 167 -3.52 -4.90 11.73
N SER A 168 -3.64 -3.78 11.02
CA SER A 168 -3.63 -2.45 11.62
C SER A 168 -4.88 -1.70 11.22
N VAL A 169 -5.47 -1.00 12.16
CA VAL A 169 -6.69 -0.21 11.99
C VAL A 169 -6.37 1.27 12.18
N PHE A 170 -6.88 2.09 11.28
CA PHE A 170 -6.72 3.52 11.26
C PHE A 170 -8.08 4.20 11.15
N ALA A 171 -8.27 5.29 11.87
CA ALA A 171 -9.42 6.17 11.75
C ALA A 171 -9.06 7.42 10.92
N PRO A 172 -10.02 7.98 10.16
CA PRO A 172 -9.78 9.23 9.46
C PRO A 172 -9.66 10.38 10.47
N ILE A 173 -8.70 11.27 10.21
CA ILE A 173 -8.64 12.53 10.92
C ILE A 173 -9.63 13.46 10.22
N HIS A 174 -10.71 13.81 10.92
CA HIS A 174 -11.60 14.88 10.48
C HIS A 174 -10.93 16.19 10.86
N GLU A 175 -10.48 16.96 9.88
CA GLU A 175 -10.12 18.35 10.12
C GLU A 175 -11.40 19.06 10.60
N LEU A 176 -11.38 19.48 11.84
CA LEU A 176 -12.43 20.38 12.38
C LEU A 176 -12.22 21.73 11.71
N TYR A 177 -12.96 21.99 10.64
CA TYR A 177 -13.11 23.33 10.05
C TYR A 177 -14.01 24.20 10.93
#